data_23b4d65e9e13c40119669ed2f415e5ab
#
_entry.id   23b4d65e9e13c40119669ed2f415e5ab
#
_cell.length_a   1.000
_cell.length_b   1.000
_cell.length_c   1.000
_cell.angle_alpha   90.00
_cell.angle_beta   90.00
_cell.angle_gamma   90.00
#
_symmetry.space_group_name_H-M   'P 1'
#
loop_
_entity.id
_entity.type
_entity.pdbx_description
1 polymer ?
#
loop_
_entity_poly.entity_id
_entity_poly.type
_entity_poly.pdbx_seq_one_letter_code
_entity_poly.pdbx_strand_id
1 'polypeptide(L)'
;MTFIRIVLLAFASLSLTSGAFAQGKWTKLAAFPEPAEELLGASAGGKMYVFCGLAPGWKPIGMVYEYDPASDKWAKKKPMPLASHHVSFTEYKGKIYAFGGFVLPQSGPAAWVPIDNAWEYDPATDNWKALAPLPTKRGSPVAVTVGDKMYVIGGATTLPGSTAVHPARPHYSVAAVEEYDP
;
A
#
# COMPACT_ATOMS: atom_id res chain seq x y z
N MET A 1 -54.75 29.37 61.33
CA MET A 1 -53.30 29.27 61.15
C MET A 1 -53.03 28.25 60.02
N THR A 2 -52.77 28.75 58.81
CA THR A 2 -52.65 27.91 57.63
C THR A 2 -51.14 27.78 57.27
N PHE A 3 -50.59 26.56 57.39
CA PHE A 3 -49.20 26.30 57.05
C PHE A 3 -49.05 26.07 55.56
N ILE A 4 -48.38 27.00 54.88
CA ILE A 4 -47.93 26.83 53.44
C ILE A 4 -46.67 25.96 53.41
N ARG A 5 -46.77 24.77 52.82
CA ARG A 5 -45.62 23.93 52.55
C ARG A 5 -45.02 24.37 51.20
N ILE A 6 -43.85 24.94 51.27
CA ILE A 6 -43.01 25.22 50.04
C ILE A 6 -42.33 23.94 49.65
N VAL A 7 -42.66 23.41 48.46
CA VAL A 7 -41.94 22.29 47.84
C VAL A 7 -40.84 22.90 46.95
N LEU A 8 -39.58 22.72 47.32
CA LEU A 8 -38.43 23.06 46.51
C LEU A 8 -38.20 21.93 45.49
N LEU A 9 -38.48 22.21 44.22
CA LEU A 9 -38.11 21.37 43.11
C LEU A 9 -36.65 21.68 42.76
N ALA A 10 -35.75 20.74 43.07
CA ALA A 10 -34.37 20.79 42.62
C ALA A 10 -34.30 20.31 41.15
N PHE A 11 -34.07 21.23 40.24
CA PHE A 11 -33.74 20.90 38.86
C PHE A 11 -32.26 20.43 38.80
N ALA A 12 -32.07 19.13 38.63
CA ALA A 12 -30.76 18.56 38.28
C ALA A 12 -30.51 18.84 36.77
N SER A 13 -29.69 19.82 36.48
CA SER A 13 -29.19 20.06 35.13
C SER A 13 -28.20 18.96 34.74
N LEU A 14 -28.66 18.03 33.92
CA LEU A 14 -27.83 17.01 33.28
C LEU A 14 -26.97 17.70 32.21
N SER A 15 -25.76 18.06 32.57
CA SER A 15 -24.76 18.55 31.59
C SER A 15 -24.36 17.40 30.69
N LEU A 16 -24.94 17.32 29.49
CA LEU A 16 -24.43 16.48 28.40
C LEU A 16 -23.07 17.03 27.99
N THR A 17 -22.02 16.46 28.54
CA THR A 17 -20.68 16.66 27.97
C THR A 17 -20.66 15.99 26.59
N SER A 18 -20.90 16.76 25.52
CA SER A 18 -20.59 16.33 24.16
C SER A 18 -19.10 16.05 24.11
N GLY A 19 -18.72 14.76 24.11
CA GLY A 19 -17.36 14.35 23.85
C GLY A 19 -16.93 14.97 22.52
N ALA A 20 -16.00 15.91 22.56
CA ALA A 20 -15.36 16.40 21.35
C ALA A 20 -14.58 15.24 20.75
N PHE A 21 -15.16 14.53 19.78
CA PHE A 21 -14.40 13.63 18.94
C PHE A 21 -13.35 14.50 18.23
N ALA A 22 -12.07 14.12 18.39
CA ALA A 22 -11.00 14.77 17.63
C ALA A 22 -11.30 14.57 16.14
N GLN A 23 -11.80 15.60 15.48
CA GLN A 23 -12.04 15.57 14.06
C GLN A 23 -10.68 15.65 13.34
N GLY A 24 -10.38 14.62 12.53
CA GLY A 24 -9.25 14.66 11.64
C GLY A 24 -9.33 15.87 10.71
N LYS A 25 -8.20 16.47 10.39
CA LYS A 25 -8.10 17.61 9.48
C LYS A 25 -7.41 17.19 8.20
N TRP A 26 -8.02 17.47 7.05
CA TRP A 26 -7.40 17.34 5.75
C TRP A 26 -6.66 18.62 5.36
N THR A 27 -5.43 18.48 4.87
CA THR A 27 -4.63 19.56 4.31
C THR A 27 -4.22 19.18 2.89
N LYS A 28 -4.41 20.08 1.93
CA LYS A 28 -3.96 19.88 0.56
C LYS A 28 -2.44 20.15 0.51
N LEU A 29 -1.70 19.22 -0.04
CA LEU A 29 -0.26 19.25 -0.21
C LEU A 29 0.12 19.36 -1.68
N ALA A 30 1.43 19.38 -2.00
CA ALA A 30 1.94 19.38 -3.36
C ALA A 30 1.36 18.21 -4.16
N ALA A 31 0.84 18.52 -5.36
CA ALA A 31 0.26 17.52 -6.23
C ALA A 31 1.30 16.49 -6.65
N PHE A 32 0.84 15.21 -6.79
CA PHE A 32 1.70 14.15 -7.32
C PHE A 32 2.12 14.47 -8.76
N PRO A 33 3.41 14.34 -9.12
CA PRO A 33 3.94 14.87 -10.39
C PRO A 33 3.47 14.12 -11.65
N GLU A 34 3.26 12.82 -11.55
CA GLU A 34 2.87 11.94 -12.68
C GLU A 34 1.52 11.27 -12.38
N PRO A 35 0.38 11.78 -12.89
CA PRO A 35 -0.92 11.15 -12.65
C PRO A 35 -0.92 9.69 -13.14
N ALA A 36 -1.27 8.78 -12.25
CA ALA A 36 -1.39 7.36 -12.54
C ALA A 36 -2.42 6.74 -11.59
N GLU A 37 -2.91 5.57 -11.93
CA GLU A 37 -3.75 4.75 -11.07
C GLU A 37 -2.97 3.56 -10.49
N GLU A 38 -3.54 2.88 -9.49
CA GLU A 38 -2.93 1.72 -8.81
C GLU A 38 -1.53 2.03 -8.23
N LEU A 39 -1.39 3.22 -7.67
CA LEU A 39 -0.21 3.63 -6.93
C LEU A 39 -0.17 2.94 -5.58
N LEU A 40 1.01 2.50 -5.18
CA LEU A 40 1.27 1.87 -3.90
C LEU A 40 2.33 2.65 -3.14
N GLY A 41 2.25 2.64 -1.82
CA GLY A 41 3.12 3.46 -1.00
C GLY A 41 3.75 2.70 0.16
N ALA A 42 4.90 3.22 0.58
CA ALA A 42 5.55 2.84 1.82
C ALA A 42 6.22 4.08 2.44
N SER A 43 6.55 4.01 3.72
CA SER A 43 7.30 5.07 4.40
C SER A 43 8.63 4.53 4.88
N ALA A 44 9.69 5.32 4.76
CA ALA A 44 11.01 5.02 5.32
C ALA A 44 11.75 6.33 5.63
N GLY A 45 12.49 6.38 6.72
CA GLY A 45 13.30 7.54 7.07
C GLY A 45 12.52 8.85 7.21
N GLY A 46 11.24 8.81 7.64
CA GLY A 46 10.38 9.99 7.77
C GLY A 46 9.85 10.56 6.45
N LYS A 47 10.04 9.85 5.34
CA LYS A 47 9.55 10.20 4.01
C LYS A 47 8.54 9.18 3.51
N MET A 48 7.73 9.59 2.55
CA MET A 48 6.79 8.71 1.84
C MET A 48 7.36 8.38 0.46
N TYR A 49 7.21 7.13 0.06
CA TYR A 49 7.59 6.64 -1.26
C TYR A 49 6.37 6.11 -1.98
N VAL A 50 6.23 6.47 -3.25
CA VAL A 50 5.15 6.02 -4.13
C VAL A 50 5.78 5.22 -5.28
N PHE A 51 5.24 4.05 -5.50
CA PHE A 51 5.75 3.07 -6.45
C PHE A 51 4.71 2.64 -7.45
N CYS A 52 5.16 2.01 -8.53
CA CYS A 52 4.33 1.36 -9.54
C CYS A 52 3.47 2.34 -10.34
N GLY A 53 2.24 1.95 -10.59
CA GLY A 53 1.22 2.67 -11.33
C GLY A 53 0.92 2.07 -12.69
N LEU A 54 -0.25 2.40 -13.20
CA LEU A 54 -0.68 2.10 -14.55
C LEU A 54 -0.82 3.40 -15.35
N ALA A 55 -0.18 3.46 -16.50
CA ALA A 55 -0.43 4.47 -17.52
C ALA A 55 -1.68 4.12 -18.35
N PRO A 56 -2.24 5.08 -19.13
CA PRO A 56 -3.35 4.80 -20.04
C PRO A 56 -3.11 3.55 -20.90
N GLY A 57 -4.16 2.74 -21.06
CA GLY A 57 -4.08 1.44 -21.76
C GLY A 57 -3.54 0.30 -20.89
N TRP A 58 -3.62 0.44 -19.58
CA TRP A 58 -3.23 -0.57 -18.59
C TRP A 58 -1.75 -0.96 -18.64
N LYS A 59 -0.92 -0.03 -19.05
CA LYS A 59 0.53 -0.22 -19.17
C LYS A 59 1.20 -0.02 -17.81
N PRO A 60 1.82 -1.06 -17.21
CA PRO A 60 2.59 -0.90 -15.98
C PRO A 60 3.74 0.08 -16.16
N ILE A 61 3.94 0.95 -15.21
CA ILE A 61 5.05 1.88 -15.12
C ILE A 61 5.78 1.63 -13.80
N GLY A 62 7.09 1.48 -13.88
CA GLY A 62 7.92 1.22 -12.70
C GLY A 62 8.37 2.51 -12.02
N MET A 63 7.52 3.55 -11.97
CA MET A 63 7.92 4.82 -11.38
C MET A 63 8.17 4.71 -9.88
N VAL A 64 9.06 5.57 -9.38
CA VAL A 64 9.32 5.76 -7.96
C VAL A 64 9.44 7.24 -7.68
N TYR A 65 8.68 7.71 -6.68
CA TYR A 65 8.75 9.06 -6.17
C TYR A 65 8.90 9.08 -4.67
N GLU A 66 9.75 9.97 -4.19
CA GLU A 66 9.91 10.31 -2.79
C GLU A 66 9.17 11.62 -2.50
N TYR A 67 8.39 11.67 -1.44
CA TYR A 67 7.80 12.88 -0.91
C TYR A 67 8.42 13.22 0.43
N ASP A 68 8.89 14.45 0.56
CA ASP A 68 9.40 14.99 1.79
C ASP A 68 8.34 15.89 2.45
N PRO A 69 7.73 15.45 3.57
CA PRO A 69 6.71 16.24 4.26
C PRO A 69 7.24 17.57 4.84
N ALA A 70 8.55 17.66 5.14
CA ALA A 70 9.13 18.86 5.73
C ALA A 70 9.23 20.02 4.72
N SER A 71 9.43 19.68 3.44
CA SER A 71 9.55 20.69 2.36
C SER A 71 8.34 20.75 1.45
N ASP A 72 7.35 19.83 1.60
CA ASP A 72 6.20 19.65 0.71
C ASP A 72 6.63 19.48 -0.77
N LYS A 73 7.61 18.58 -1.02
CA LYS A 73 8.18 18.37 -2.35
C LYS A 73 8.29 16.91 -2.72
N TRP A 74 8.11 16.66 -4.01
CA TRP A 74 8.33 15.38 -4.65
C TRP A 74 9.69 15.36 -5.36
N ALA A 75 10.36 14.21 -5.30
CA ALA A 75 11.58 13.93 -6.05
C ALA A 75 11.45 12.58 -6.77
N LYS A 76 11.73 12.56 -8.08
CA LYS A 76 11.78 11.32 -8.85
C LYS A 76 13.01 10.52 -8.44
N LYS A 77 12.83 9.21 -8.26
CA LYS A 77 13.84 8.26 -7.83
C LYS A 77 14.11 7.22 -8.92
N LYS A 78 15.12 6.38 -8.71
CA LYS A 78 15.45 5.29 -9.61
C LYS A 78 14.27 4.34 -9.78
N PRO A 79 13.80 4.10 -11.01
CA PRO A 79 12.62 3.27 -11.25
C PRO A 79 12.84 1.83 -10.78
N MET A 80 11.76 1.11 -10.57
CA MET A 80 11.79 -0.32 -10.29
C MET A 80 12.49 -1.09 -11.41
N PRO A 81 13.24 -2.17 -11.08
CA PRO A 81 13.93 -2.98 -12.08
C PRO A 81 13.02 -3.65 -13.13
N LEU A 82 11.75 -3.87 -12.73
CA LEU A 82 10.72 -4.42 -13.60
C LEU A 82 9.43 -3.60 -13.42
N ALA A 83 8.97 -2.98 -14.51
CA ALA A 83 7.70 -2.26 -14.51
C ALA A 83 6.55 -3.23 -14.23
N SER A 84 5.93 -3.09 -13.07
CA SER A 84 4.88 -3.96 -12.57
C SER A 84 3.85 -3.16 -11.79
N HIS A 85 2.70 -3.76 -11.52
CA HIS A 85 1.63 -3.18 -10.73
C HIS A 85 1.10 -4.17 -9.70
N HIS A 86 0.29 -3.71 -8.73
CA HIS A 86 -0.21 -4.57 -7.64
C HIS A 86 0.94 -5.29 -6.88
N VAL A 87 2.10 -4.66 -6.78
CA VAL A 87 3.22 -5.09 -5.95
C VAL A 87 2.90 -4.76 -4.50
N SER A 88 3.31 -5.56 -3.54
CA SER A 88 3.16 -5.20 -2.12
C SER A 88 4.47 -4.70 -1.54
N PHE A 89 4.38 -3.71 -0.66
CA PHE A 89 5.55 -3.07 -0.05
C PHE A 89 5.46 -3.11 1.46
N THR A 90 6.62 -3.27 2.11
CA THR A 90 6.78 -3.10 3.56
C THR A 90 8.14 -2.49 3.86
N GLU A 91 8.28 -1.83 5.01
CA GLU A 91 9.54 -1.25 5.45
C GLU A 91 10.22 -2.14 6.48
N TYR A 92 11.55 -2.19 6.46
CA TYR A 92 12.37 -2.79 7.49
C TYR A 92 13.75 -2.14 7.53
N LYS A 93 14.14 -1.64 8.72
CA LYS A 93 15.45 -0.99 8.97
C LYS A 93 15.83 0.10 7.97
N GLY A 94 14.86 0.96 7.62
CA GLY A 94 15.06 2.09 6.72
C GLY A 94 15.04 1.73 5.24
N LYS A 95 14.84 0.47 4.87
CA LYS A 95 14.73 -0.01 3.50
C LYS A 95 13.31 -0.45 3.18
N ILE A 96 12.96 -0.44 1.91
CA ILE A 96 11.63 -0.82 1.44
C ILE A 96 11.75 -2.10 0.63
N TYR A 97 10.94 -3.09 1.00
CA TYR A 97 10.89 -4.40 0.38
C TYR A 97 9.65 -4.52 -0.48
N ALA A 98 9.83 -5.04 -1.69
CA ALA A 98 8.79 -5.18 -2.70
C ALA A 98 8.59 -6.64 -3.06
N PHE A 99 7.34 -7.12 -3.11
CA PHE A 99 7.02 -8.53 -3.33
C PHE A 99 5.91 -8.73 -4.36
N GLY A 100 6.16 -9.60 -5.33
CA GLY A 100 5.20 -10.03 -6.33
C GLY A 100 4.73 -8.90 -7.25
N GLY A 101 3.48 -8.98 -7.66
CA GLY A 101 2.85 -8.06 -8.60
C GLY A 101 2.46 -8.74 -9.90
N PHE A 102 2.04 -7.92 -10.86
CA PHE A 102 1.72 -8.36 -12.22
C PHE A 102 2.50 -7.55 -13.24
N VAL A 103 2.82 -8.21 -14.36
CA VAL A 103 3.37 -7.60 -15.55
C VAL A 103 2.46 -7.86 -16.75
N LEU A 104 2.68 -7.17 -17.88
CA LEU A 104 2.02 -7.51 -19.12
C LEU A 104 2.60 -8.81 -19.70
N PRO A 105 1.78 -9.61 -20.43
CA PRO A 105 2.30 -10.72 -21.21
C PRO A 105 3.24 -10.23 -22.32
N GLN A 106 4.21 -11.04 -22.69
CA GLN A 106 5.16 -10.70 -23.76
C GLN A 106 4.51 -10.61 -25.14
N SER A 107 3.35 -11.24 -25.32
CA SER A 107 2.59 -11.23 -26.57
C SER A 107 1.10 -11.48 -26.27
N GLY A 108 0.24 -11.13 -27.22
CA GLY A 108 -1.20 -11.33 -27.09
C GLY A 108 -1.93 -10.12 -26.47
N PRO A 109 -3.20 -10.29 -26.11
CA PRO A 109 -4.00 -9.21 -25.51
C PRO A 109 -3.50 -8.84 -24.12
N ALA A 110 -3.79 -7.61 -23.69
CA ALA A 110 -3.47 -7.13 -22.36
C ALA A 110 -4.09 -8.06 -21.30
N ALA A 111 -3.26 -8.51 -20.38
CA ALA A 111 -3.63 -9.38 -19.27
C ALA A 111 -2.58 -9.21 -18.17
N TRP A 112 -2.81 -9.80 -16.98
CA TRP A 112 -1.93 -9.68 -15.83
C TRP A 112 -1.20 -10.99 -15.58
N VAL A 113 0.11 -10.99 -15.80
CA VAL A 113 0.97 -12.14 -15.53
C VAL A 113 1.54 -12.01 -14.13
N PRO A 114 1.18 -12.90 -13.19
CA PRO A 114 1.70 -12.83 -11.82
C PRO A 114 3.19 -13.17 -11.78
N ILE A 115 3.94 -12.44 -10.99
CA ILE A 115 5.38 -12.60 -10.81
C ILE A 115 5.73 -13.03 -9.39
N ASP A 116 6.91 -13.61 -9.24
CA ASP A 116 7.52 -14.03 -7.97
C ASP A 116 8.70 -13.15 -7.55
N ASN A 117 8.97 -12.10 -8.29
CA ASN A 117 10.09 -11.21 -7.99
C ASN A 117 9.98 -10.56 -6.61
N ALA A 118 11.12 -10.45 -5.94
CA ALA A 118 11.27 -9.68 -4.72
C ALA A 118 12.49 -8.77 -4.85
N TRP A 119 12.38 -7.56 -4.30
CA TRP A 119 13.44 -6.55 -4.31
C TRP A 119 13.53 -5.81 -2.98
N GLU A 120 14.72 -5.36 -2.66
CA GLU A 120 15.02 -4.38 -1.63
C GLU A 120 15.35 -3.05 -2.32
N TYR A 121 14.68 -1.98 -1.93
CA TYR A 121 15.03 -0.60 -2.28
C TYR A 121 15.69 0.07 -1.09
N ASP A 122 16.87 0.62 -1.31
CA ASP A 122 17.59 1.42 -0.33
C ASP A 122 17.43 2.92 -0.66
N PRO A 123 16.62 3.65 0.11
CA PRO A 123 16.42 5.09 -0.10
C PRO A 123 17.69 5.93 0.06
N ALA A 124 18.64 5.50 0.87
CA ALA A 124 19.87 6.25 1.12
C ALA A 124 20.80 6.27 -0.10
N THR A 125 20.80 5.18 -0.86
CA THR A 125 21.66 5.02 -2.06
C THR A 125 20.89 5.11 -3.37
N ASP A 126 19.55 5.20 -3.30
CA ASP A 126 18.64 5.18 -4.47
C ASP A 126 18.90 3.94 -5.36
N ASN A 127 19.07 2.77 -4.75
CA ASN A 127 19.39 1.54 -5.47
C ASN A 127 18.45 0.39 -5.11
N TRP A 128 18.25 -0.48 -6.10
CA TRP A 128 17.51 -1.72 -5.99
C TRP A 128 18.45 -2.93 -5.94
N LYS A 129 18.11 -3.90 -5.10
CA LYS A 129 18.77 -5.20 -4.98
C LYS A 129 17.73 -6.30 -5.16
N ALA A 130 18.00 -7.26 -6.05
CA ALA A 130 17.17 -8.45 -6.17
C ALA A 130 17.34 -9.36 -4.95
N LEU A 131 16.23 -9.94 -4.52
CA LEU A 131 16.15 -10.89 -3.40
C LEU A 131 15.74 -12.27 -3.91
N ALA A 132 15.73 -13.27 -3.02
CA ALA A 132 15.15 -14.57 -3.31
C ALA A 132 13.67 -14.40 -3.72
N PRO A 133 13.22 -15.05 -4.81
CA PRO A 133 11.84 -14.91 -5.27
C PRO A 133 10.86 -15.54 -4.29
N LEU A 134 9.60 -15.08 -4.35
CA LEU A 134 8.52 -15.74 -3.62
C LEU A 134 8.35 -17.19 -4.11
N PRO A 135 8.03 -18.12 -3.22
CA PRO A 135 7.69 -19.51 -3.62
C PRO A 135 6.45 -19.59 -4.53
N THR A 136 5.51 -18.63 -4.39
CA THR A 136 4.27 -18.61 -5.17
C THR A 136 4.14 -17.29 -5.95
N LYS A 137 4.06 -17.36 -7.29
CA LYS A 137 3.78 -16.21 -8.17
C LYS A 137 2.42 -15.62 -7.87
N ARG A 138 2.37 -14.30 -7.60
CA ARG A 138 1.11 -13.63 -7.26
C ARG A 138 1.21 -12.12 -7.35
N GLY A 139 0.11 -11.48 -7.67
CA GLY A 139 -0.08 -10.04 -7.52
C GLY A 139 -1.10 -9.73 -6.44
N SER A 140 -1.17 -8.46 -6.03
CA SER A 140 -2.05 -8.01 -4.94
C SER A 140 -1.90 -8.75 -3.62
N PRO A 141 -0.73 -9.22 -3.19
CA PRO A 141 -0.59 -9.73 -1.83
C PRO A 141 -0.63 -8.59 -0.82
N VAL A 142 -0.67 -8.93 0.47
CA VAL A 142 -0.31 -8.01 1.55
C VAL A 142 1.10 -8.35 2.00
N ALA A 143 1.96 -7.35 2.18
CA ALA A 143 3.25 -7.52 2.83
C ALA A 143 3.30 -6.70 4.13
N VAL A 144 3.81 -7.31 5.18
CA VAL A 144 3.91 -6.68 6.51
C VAL A 144 5.16 -7.15 7.22
N THR A 145 5.86 -6.23 7.89
CA THR A 145 6.99 -6.55 8.76
C THR A 145 6.48 -6.77 10.18
N VAL A 146 6.89 -7.89 10.78
CA VAL A 146 6.63 -8.21 12.19
C VAL A 146 7.93 -8.69 12.83
N GLY A 147 8.42 -7.95 13.82
CA GLY A 147 9.75 -8.20 14.39
C GLY A 147 10.84 -8.04 13.33
N ASP A 148 11.64 -9.08 13.15
CA ASP A 148 12.77 -9.09 12.20
C ASP A 148 12.42 -9.77 10.87
N LYS A 149 11.14 -10.11 10.63
CA LYS A 149 10.71 -10.87 9.46
C LYS A 149 9.60 -10.18 8.69
N MET A 150 9.46 -10.53 7.44
CA MET A 150 8.39 -10.04 6.56
C MET A 150 7.48 -11.18 6.17
N TYR A 151 6.18 -10.91 6.15
CA TYR A 151 5.15 -11.87 5.81
C TYR A 151 4.42 -11.40 4.56
N VAL A 152 4.30 -12.28 3.56
CA VAL A 152 3.58 -12.03 2.31
C VAL A 152 2.35 -12.93 2.30
N ILE A 153 1.17 -12.32 2.27
CA ILE A 153 -0.10 -12.99 2.56
C ILE A 153 -1.05 -12.83 1.37
N GLY A 154 -1.64 -13.93 0.95
CA GLY A 154 -2.72 -13.93 -0.03
C GLY A 154 -2.30 -13.43 -1.42
N GLY A 155 -3.21 -12.73 -2.08
CA GLY A 155 -3.04 -12.23 -3.44
C GLY A 155 -3.78 -13.08 -4.47
N ALA A 156 -3.51 -12.82 -5.75
CA ALA A 156 -4.13 -13.50 -6.88
C ALA A 156 -3.09 -14.09 -7.83
N THR A 157 -3.41 -15.27 -8.35
CA THR A 157 -2.60 -15.97 -9.36
C THR A 157 -3.48 -16.56 -10.45
N THR A 158 -2.89 -17.25 -11.41
CA THR A 158 -3.59 -17.85 -12.54
C THR A 158 -4.36 -19.10 -12.13
N LEU A 159 -5.48 -19.37 -12.81
CA LEU A 159 -6.13 -20.68 -12.76
C LEU A 159 -5.20 -21.74 -13.37
N PRO A 160 -5.35 -23.02 -12.96
CA PRO A 160 -4.64 -24.12 -13.59
C PRO A 160 -4.81 -24.12 -15.11
N GLY A 161 -3.71 -24.22 -15.83
CA GLY A 161 -3.69 -24.17 -17.31
C GLY A 161 -3.76 -22.78 -17.92
N SER A 162 -3.88 -21.70 -17.10
CA SER A 162 -3.81 -20.32 -17.57
C SER A 162 -2.43 -19.72 -17.32
N THR A 163 -1.98 -18.83 -18.20
CA THR A 163 -0.69 -18.11 -18.09
C THR A 163 -0.84 -16.67 -17.60
N ALA A 164 -2.07 -16.16 -17.54
CA ALA A 164 -2.36 -14.80 -17.12
C ALA A 164 -3.72 -14.68 -16.40
N VAL A 165 -3.86 -13.65 -15.60
CA VAL A 165 -5.09 -13.21 -14.95
C VAL A 165 -5.73 -12.13 -15.82
N HIS A 166 -7.05 -12.19 -15.98
CA HIS A 166 -7.81 -11.10 -16.57
C HIS A 166 -8.65 -10.45 -15.46
N PRO A 167 -8.59 -9.13 -15.22
CA PRO A 167 -9.23 -8.50 -14.07
C PRO A 167 -10.76 -8.70 -14.02
N ALA A 168 -11.40 -8.82 -15.20
CA ALA A 168 -12.85 -9.01 -15.31
C ALA A 168 -13.26 -10.51 -15.40
N ARG A 169 -12.38 -11.45 -15.15
CA ARG A 169 -12.65 -12.89 -15.21
C ARG A 169 -12.25 -13.57 -13.90
N PRO A 170 -12.83 -14.74 -13.58
CA PRO A 170 -12.40 -15.53 -12.43
C PRO A 170 -10.90 -15.80 -12.46
N HIS A 171 -10.26 -15.69 -11.31
CA HIS A 171 -8.86 -16.00 -11.07
C HIS A 171 -8.72 -16.75 -9.75
N TYR A 172 -7.56 -17.29 -9.47
CA TYR A 172 -7.31 -18.03 -8.24
C TYR A 172 -6.82 -17.09 -7.14
N SER A 173 -7.54 -17.07 -6.00
CA SER A 173 -7.11 -16.39 -4.79
C SER A 173 -6.14 -17.28 -4.01
N VAL A 174 -4.97 -16.76 -3.68
CA VAL A 174 -3.91 -17.45 -2.97
C VAL A 174 -4.18 -17.39 -1.47
N ALA A 175 -4.17 -18.52 -0.78
CA ALA A 175 -4.29 -18.58 0.68
C ALA A 175 -2.92 -18.68 1.39
N ALA A 176 -1.82 -18.75 0.63
CA ALA A 176 -0.48 -18.90 1.20
C ALA A 176 -0.08 -17.70 2.06
N VAL A 177 0.59 -18.01 3.16
CA VAL A 177 1.36 -17.07 3.99
C VAL A 177 2.80 -17.50 3.90
N GLU A 178 3.66 -16.64 3.39
CA GLU A 178 5.08 -16.91 3.20
C GLU A 178 5.92 -15.92 4.01
N GLU A 179 6.93 -16.43 4.70
CA GLU A 179 7.83 -15.66 5.55
C GLU A 179 9.15 -15.44 4.81
N TYR A 180 9.64 -14.20 4.82
CA TYR A 180 10.96 -13.81 4.35
C TYR A 180 11.81 -13.35 5.53
N ASP A 181 12.98 -13.93 5.68
CA ASP A 181 14.01 -13.58 6.68
C ASP A 181 15.15 -12.85 5.93
N PRO A 182 15.31 -11.51 6.12
CA PRO A 182 16.26 -10.68 5.37
C PRO A 182 17.72 -10.87 5.75
#